data_9c46d79cb163fba83de03c7eea725ae9
#
_entry.id   9c46d79cb163fba83de03c7eea725ae9
#
_cell.length_a   1.000
_cell.length_b   1.000
_cell.length_c   1.000
_cell.angle_alpha   90.00
_cell.angle_beta   90.00
_cell.angle_gamma   90.00
#
_symmetry.space_group_name_H-M   'P 1'
#
loop_
_entity.id
_entity.type
_entity.pdbx_description
1 polymer ?
#
loop_
_entity_poly.entity_id
_entity_poly.type
_entity_poly.pdbx_seq_one_letter_code
_entity_poly.pdbx_strand_id
1 'polypeptide(L)'
;MKRVLSFALSLVMLMSITGGLGLTAYAGDTYYETEDNDEYSSADYVPVNSTIYGVCTFEDYSSDSDWYKFSLSSPAKVNVQFSFNRADADGRWQVSLYKYDGNGNLTQLDYKDVYIYDGNYTFPSEGLPAGTYFIEVQGLDSACNRQYSVTPKCTYVSNWETESNDDYTSADPLSMGVTRYGTCISVNYSNDVDWYKFVLNSSSSVSVTFTHTKASADGYWTVYLCKYVGNGNCSQVAYKDVYVSDGNYTFPTQGLSAGTYFVEVYGSNSTQGRQYGVTVNYAVGKPGKFRVSSRGSNSLKLAWNKPAGATGYQLQRKSGNSYKTLATVKGTSYTHKGLTAGAGYTYRVRAYRTVGGKNYYSGWAYMTAYTKPATPNLTGLSATKSGHKIKATWKKVGGSASGYQIYWAKDKNFKKMVSKTTVSGQKKTSYTGKNFTKGKRYYVKVRAYKTVNGNKIYGAWSNVRNVKAK
;
A
#
# COMPACT_ATOMS: atom_id res chain seq x y z
N MET A 1 -55.50 27.03 -24.26
CA MET A 1 -55.58 27.89 -23.06
C MET A 1 -55.83 27.05 -21.83
N LYS A 2 -54.79 26.68 -21.13
CA LYS A 2 -54.80 26.32 -19.69
C LYS A 2 -53.41 26.51 -19.15
N ARG A 3 -53.16 27.69 -18.59
CA ARG A 3 -51.93 28.00 -17.82
C ARG A 3 -51.99 27.22 -16.51
N VAL A 4 -50.97 26.43 -16.23
CA VAL A 4 -50.70 25.90 -14.90
C VAL A 4 -49.59 26.75 -14.30
N LEU A 5 -49.92 27.53 -13.29
CA LEU A 5 -48.95 28.28 -12.50
C LEU A 5 -48.09 27.29 -11.68
N SER A 6 -46.80 27.27 -11.94
CA SER A 6 -45.82 26.67 -11.03
C SER A 6 -45.29 27.76 -10.10
N PHE A 7 -45.54 27.63 -8.79
CA PHE A 7 -44.91 28.45 -7.74
C PHE A 7 -43.54 27.90 -7.43
N ALA A 8 -42.49 28.56 -7.89
CA ALA A 8 -41.15 28.32 -7.43
C ALA A 8 -40.94 29.07 -6.12
N LEU A 9 -40.81 28.38 -5.01
CA LEU A 9 -40.38 28.91 -3.73
C LEU A 9 -38.87 28.80 -3.63
N SER A 10 -38.14 29.84 -4.01
CA SER A 10 -36.70 29.94 -3.81
C SER A 10 -36.39 30.29 -2.35
N LEU A 11 -35.98 29.31 -1.56
CA LEU A 11 -35.46 29.52 -0.21
C LEU A 11 -33.93 29.66 -0.29
N VAL A 12 -33.44 30.90 -0.27
CA VAL A 12 -32.01 31.18 -0.10
C VAL A 12 -31.67 31.00 1.39
N MET A 13 -30.97 29.92 1.73
CA MET A 13 -30.40 29.74 3.06
C MET A 13 -28.90 30.08 3.03
N LEU A 14 -28.58 31.27 3.58
CA LEU A 14 -27.21 31.59 3.99
C LEU A 14 -26.88 30.73 5.22
N MET A 15 -25.98 29.80 5.10
CA MET A 15 -25.37 29.12 6.27
C MET A 15 -23.94 29.60 6.46
N SER A 16 -23.73 30.24 7.58
CA SER A 16 -22.43 30.58 8.14
C SER A 16 -21.68 29.31 8.57
N ILE A 17 -20.40 29.24 8.19
CA ILE A 17 -19.50 28.11 8.42
C ILE A 17 -19.02 28.10 9.86
N THR A 18 -19.30 27.01 10.62
CA THR A 18 -18.44 26.55 11.71
C THR A 18 -18.48 25.01 11.73
N GLY A 19 -17.35 24.42 11.48
CA GLY A 19 -16.79 23.14 11.84
C GLY A 19 -17.66 21.88 11.95
N GLY A 20 -17.31 20.85 11.14
CA GLY A 20 -17.74 19.47 11.35
C GLY A 20 -18.28 18.81 10.08
N LEU A 21 -17.41 18.22 9.26
CA LEU A 21 -17.77 17.56 8.01
C LEU A 21 -18.35 16.15 8.26
N GLY A 22 -19.66 16.07 8.32
CA GLY A 22 -20.39 14.84 7.99
C GLY A 22 -20.96 14.99 6.58
N LEU A 23 -20.36 14.29 5.59
CA LEU A 23 -20.89 14.22 4.24
C LEU A 23 -22.12 13.29 4.23
N THR A 24 -23.32 13.85 4.37
CA THR A 24 -24.54 13.16 3.98
C THR A 24 -24.66 13.21 2.46
N ALA A 25 -24.63 12.05 1.80
CA ALA A 25 -25.02 11.91 0.40
C ALA A 25 -26.53 12.27 0.32
N TYR A 26 -26.87 13.42 -0.24
CA TYR A 26 -28.24 13.72 -0.62
C TYR A 26 -28.63 12.80 -1.79
N ALA A 27 -29.76 12.10 -1.67
CA ALA A 27 -30.45 11.56 -2.83
C ALA A 27 -30.82 12.78 -3.72
N GLY A 28 -30.36 12.80 -4.98
CA GLY A 28 -30.52 13.94 -5.84
C GLY A 28 -32.00 14.21 -6.18
N ASP A 29 -32.35 15.49 -6.23
CA ASP A 29 -33.66 15.89 -6.68
C ASP A 29 -33.86 15.65 -8.18
N THR A 30 -35.10 15.56 -8.62
CA THR A 30 -35.53 15.38 -10.02
C THR A 30 -35.98 16.72 -10.57
N TYR A 31 -35.45 17.08 -11.73
CA TYR A 31 -35.78 18.30 -12.47
C TYR A 31 -36.34 17.95 -13.84
N TYR A 32 -37.04 18.90 -14.46
CA TYR A 32 -37.47 18.83 -15.85
C TYR A 32 -36.96 20.07 -16.55
N GLU A 33 -36.58 19.94 -17.80
CA GLU A 33 -36.11 21.08 -18.59
C GLU A 33 -37.20 22.12 -18.80
N THR A 34 -36.76 23.30 -19.14
CA THR A 34 -37.60 24.47 -19.42
C THR A 34 -37.16 25.03 -20.76
N GLU A 35 -38.06 24.97 -21.76
CA GLU A 35 -37.80 25.56 -23.06
C GLU A 35 -37.88 27.13 -23.01
N ASP A 36 -37.04 27.91 -23.73
CA ASP A 36 -36.06 27.51 -24.77
C ASP A 36 -34.67 27.42 -24.12
N ASN A 37 -34.05 26.22 -24.07
CA ASN A 37 -32.70 25.99 -23.55
C ASN A 37 -31.69 25.60 -24.66
N ASP A 38 -31.94 26.07 -25.89
CA ASP A 38 -31.21 25.73 -27.14
C ASP A 38 -29.78 26.26 -27.20
N GLU A 39 -29.38 27.15 -26.27
CA GLU A 39 -28.04 27.72 -26.20
C GLU A 39 -27.48 27.64 -24.77
N TYR A 40 -26.16 27.60 -24.63
CA TYR A 40 -25.51 27.59 -23.30
C TYR A 40 -25.85 28.81 -22.45
N SER A 41 -26.27 29.95 -23.07
CA SER A 41 -26.71 31.18 -22.40
C SER A 41 -28.05 31.00 -21.70
N SER A 42 -28.92 30.15 -22.23
CA SER A 42 -30.24 29.81 -21.69
C SER A 42 -30.30 28.46 -20.97
N ALA A 43 -29.14 27.81 -20.81
CA ALA A 43 -29.02 26.44 -20.23
C ALA A 43 -29.67 26.26 -18.86
N ASP A 44 -30.47 25.23 -18.72
CA ASP A 44 -31.10 24.84 -17.46
C ASP A 44 -30.05 24.42 -16.40
N TYR A 45 -30.22 24.92 -15.18
CA TYR A 45 -29.31 24.57 -14.08
C TYR A 45 -29.72 23.26 -13.45
N VAL A 46 -28.76 22.29 -13.44
CA VAL A 46 -28.90 21.00 -12.75
C VAL A 46 -27.86 20.88 -11.64
N PRO A 47 -28.26 20.81 -10.37
CA PRO A 47 -27.31 20.59 -9.28
C PRO A 47 -26.58 19.28 -9.46
N VAL A 48 -25.29 19.22 -9.07
CA VAL A 48 -24.53 17.96 -9.10
C VAL A 48 -25.21 16.88 -8.26
N ASN A 49 -25.19 15.66 -8.73
CA ASN A 49 -25.88 14.48 -8.17
C ASN A 49 -27.43 14.53 -8.29
N SER A 50 -28.00 15.50 -8.99
CA SER A 50 -29.40 15.57 -9.32
C SER A 50 -29.65 15.16 -10.77
N THR A 51 -30.86 14.72 -11.09
CA THR A 51 -31.27 14.27 -12.43
C THR A 51 -32.18 15.29 -13.07
N ILE A 52 -31.91 15.66 -14.32
CA ILE A 52 -32.81 16.42 -15.16
C ILE A 52 -33.31 15.54 -16.30
N TYR A 53 -34.62 15.65 -16.60
CA TYR A 53 -35.26 14.98 -17.72
C TYR A 53 -35.52 16.00 -18.83
N GLY A 54 -35.22 15.55 -20.07
CA GLY A 54 -35.38 16.34 -21.27
C GLY A 54 -35.96 15.56 -22.44
N VAL A 55 -36.34 16.28 -23.49
CA VAL A 55 -36.84 15.74 -24.75
C VAL A 55 -36.44 16.68 -25.89
N CYS A 56 -35.41 16.35 -26.64
CA CYS A 56 -35.10 17.08 -27.86
C CYS A 56 -36.27 17.00 -28.84
N THR A 57 -36.88 18.14 -29.19
CA THR A 57 -37.97 18.20 -30.16
C THR A 57 -37.45 18.34 -31.60
N PHE A 58 -38.27 18.11 -32.56
CA PHE A 58 -37.91 18.31 -33.97
C PHE A 58 -38.96 19.32 -34.54
N GLU A 59 -38.56 20.57 -34.69
CA GLU A 59 -39.39 21.61 -35.24
C GLU A 59 -38.68 22.24 -36.46
N ASP A 60 -39.43 22.51 -37.51
CA ASP A 60 -39.05 23.30 -38.70
C ASP A 60 -37.72 22.90 -39.38
N TYR A 61 -37.44 21.58 -39.52
CA TYR A 61 -36.21 21.04 -40.15
C TYR A 61 -34.90 21.30 -39.36
N SER A 62 -34.98 21.74 -38.11
CA SER A 62 -33.86 21.88 -37.19
C SER A 62 -33.95 20.88 -36.03
N SER A 63 -32.82 20.27 -35.69
CA SER A 63 -32.73 19.51 -34.45
C SER A 63 -32.54 20.44 -33.28
N ASP A 64 -33.36 20.28 -32.27
CA ASP A 64 -33.27 20.92 -30.99
C ASP A 64 -32.01 20.46 -30.22
N SER A 65 -31.39 21.35 -29.47
CA SER A 65 -30.22 21.12 -28.65
C SER A 65 -30.44 21.57 -27.24
N ASP A 66 -30.60 20.64 -26.31
CA ASP A 66 -30.86 20.95 -24.90
C ASP A 66 -29.56 21.22 -24.15
N TRP A 67 -29.46 22.38 -23.55
CA TRP A 67 -28.28 22.77 -22.75
C TRP A 67 -28.55 22.74 -21.25
N TYR A 68 -27.67 22.07 -20.50
CA TYR A 68 -27.71 21.97 -19.05
C TYR A 68 -26.44 22.52 -18.43
N LYS A 69 -26.54 23.21 -17.30
CA LYS A 69 -25.43 23.84 -16.59
C LYS A 69 -25.29 23.29 -15.18
N PHE A 70 -24.07 22.94 -14.77
CA PHE A 70 -23.73 22.60 -13.38
C PHE A 70 -22.47 23.35 -12.93
N SER A 71 -22.26 23.45 -11.61
CA SER A 71 -21.09 24.12 -11.04
C SER A 71 -20.40 23.27 -9.98
N LEU A 72 -19.07 23.33 -9.96
CA LEU A 72 -18.22 22.71 -8.94
C LEU A 72 -17.60 23.79 -8.05
N SER A 73 -17.83 23.70 -6.74
CA SER A 73 -17.25 24.62 -5.76
C SER A 73 -15.78 24.31 -5.42
N SER A 74 -15.31 23.10 -5.72
CA SER A 74 -13.94 22.64 -5.55
C SER A 74 -13.64 21.50 -6.55
N PRO A 75 -12.36 21.13 -6.78
CA PRO A 75 -12.01 20.03 -7.67
C PRO A 75 -12.71 18.73 -7.29
N ALA A 76 -13.22 18.01 -8.28
CA ALA A 76 -14.02 16.81 -8.08
C ALA A 76 -13.83 15.82 -9.22
N LYS A 77 -14.03 14.54 -8.89
CA LYS A 77 -14.26 13.50 -9.88
C LYS A 77 -15.69 13.61 -10.37
N VAL A 78 -15.86 13.80 -11.67
CA VAL A 78 -17.19 13.95 -12.30
C VAL A 78 -17.38 12.86 -13.36
N ASN A 79 -18.59 12.32 -13.45
CA ASN A 79 -19.07 11.61 -14.63
C ASN A 79 -20.50 12.05 -14.95
N VAL A 80 -20.85 12.07 -16.21
CA VAL A 80 -22.20 12.35 -16.68
C VAL A 80 -22.88 11.04 -16.99
N GLN A 81 -24.01 10.78 -16.35
CA GLN A 81 -24.87 9.64 -16.65
C GLN A 81 -25.98 10.10 -17.59
N PHE A 82 -26.08 9.46 -18.75
CA PHE A 82 -27.14 9.65 -19.74
C PHE A 82 -28.00 8.42 -19.79
N SER A 83 -29.32 8.55 -19.59
CA SER A 83 -30.24 7.43 -19.50
C SER A 83 -31.51 7.68 -20.28
N PHE A 84 -32.04 6.64 -20.91
CA PHE A 84 -33.26 6.66 -21.72
C PHE A 84 -33.87 5.28 -21.84
N ASN A 85 -35.08 5.19 -22.38
CA ASN A 85 -35.71 3.91 -22.67
C ASN A 85 -35.21 3.34 -24.00
N ARG A 86 -34.43 2.26 -23.92
CA ARG A 86 -33.90 1.54 -25.08
C ARG A 86 -35.04 1.09 -26.01
N ALA A 87 -34.81 1.18 -27.32
CA ALA A 87 -35.71 0.69 -28.33
C ALA A 87 -34.93 0.12 -29.54
N ASP A 88 -35.55 -0.72 -30.31
CA ASP A 88 -35.03 -1.22 -31.59
C ASP A 88 -35.43 -0.21 -32.70
N ALA A 89 -34.72 0.90 -32.76
CA ALA A 89 -34.95 1.99 -33.68
C ALA A 89 -33.63 2.69 -34.03
N ASP A 90 -33.56 3.18 -35.26
CA ASP A 90 -32.44 4.04 -35.67
C ASP A 90 -32.61 5.44 -35.05
N GLY A 91 -31.52 6.00 -34.67
CA GLY A 91 -31.44 7.34 -34.07
C GLY A 91 -30.45 7.38 -32.93
N ARG A 92 -29.97 8.58 -32.63
CA ARG A 92 -28.97 8.80 -31.57
C ARG A 92 -29.14 10.16 -30.96
N TRP A 93 -28.60 10.29 -29.75
CA TRP A 93 -28.26 11.58 -29.18
C TRP A 93 -26.76 11.79 -29.30
N GLN A 94 -26.34 13.00 -29.63
CA GLN A 94 -24.99 13.45 -29.39
C GLN A 94 -24.95 14.17 -28.05
N VAL A 95 -24.18 13.66 -27.12
CA VAL A 95 -24.05 14.23 -25.78
C VAL A 95 -22.64 14.74 -25.60
N SER A 96 -22.47 16.02 -25.27
CA SER A 96 -21.18 16.70 -25.15
C SER A 96 -21.03 17.34 -23.76
N LEU A 97 -19.82 17.31 -23.20
CA LEU A 97 -19.45 17.97 -21.95
C LEU A 97 -18.49 19.13 -22.25
N TYR A 98 -18.76 20.31 -21.69
CA TYR A 98 -17.94 21.50 -21.89
C TYR A 98 -17.53 22.14 -20.57
N LYS A 99 -16.37 22.80 -20.58
CA LYS A 99 -15.90 23.72 -19.54
C LYS A 99 -16.07 25.17 -20.01
N TYR A 100 -16.57 26.01 -19.13
CA TYR A 100 -16.72 27.43 -19.38
C TYR A 100 -15.54 28.22 -18.79
N ASP A 101 -14.95 29.14 -19.56
CA ASP A 101 -13.80 29.95 -19.15
C ASP A 101 -14.16 31.23 -18.39
N GLY A 102 -15.45 31.56 -18.29
CA GLY A 102 -15.95 32.79 -17.69
C GLY A 102 -16.02 33.98 -18.66
N ASN A 103 -15.46 33.86 -19.89
CA ASN A 103 -15.36 34.95 -20.89
C ASN A 103 -16.19 34.67 -22.15
N GLY A 104 -17.08 33.72 -22.12
CA GLY A 104 -17.94 33.35 -23.25
C GLY A 104 -17.45 32.20 -24.07
N ASN A 105 -16.28 31.58 -23.75
CA ASN A 105 -15.77 30.44 -24.50
C ASN A 105 -16.10 29.14 -23.79
N LEU A 106 -16.41 28.12 -24.60
CA LEU A 106 -16.60 26.73 -24.19
C LEU A 106 -15.49 25.88 -24.74
N THR A 107 -14.85 25.09 -23.87
CA THR A 107 -13.90 24.05 -24.27
C THR A 107 -14.60 22.71 -24.14
N GLN A 108 -14.72 21.96 -25.22
CA GLN A 108 -15.28 20.60 -25.17
C GLN A 108 -14.30 19.67 -24.48
N LEU A 109 -14.77 18.98 -23.43
CA LEU A 109 -13.99 18.02 -22.63
C LEU A 109 -14.20 16.61 -23.15
N ASP A 110 -15.46 16.25 -23.47
CA ASP A 110 -15.82 14.92 -23.96
C ASP A 110 -17.07 14.99 -24.82
N TYR A 111 -17.29 14.02 -25.70
CA TYR A 111 -18.54 13.83 -26.42
C TYR A 111 -18.79 12.36 -26.74
N LYS A 112 -20.08 12.00 -26.96
CA LYS A 112 -20.48 10.65 -27.33
C LYS A 112 -21.76 10.64 -28.13
N ASP A 113 -21.72 9.91 -29.27
CA ASP A 113 -22.94 9.47 -29.94
C ASP A 113 -23.52 8.28 -29.19
N VAL A 114 -24.71 8.43 -28.65
CA VAL A 114 -25.42 7.40 -27.87
C VAL A 114 -26.61 6.93 -28.68
N TYR A 115 -26.55 5.72 -29.23
CA TYR A 115 -27.59 5.16 -30.08
C TYR A 115 -28.74 4.57 -29.26
N ILE A 116 -29.96 4.69 -29.74
CA ILE A 116 -31.18 4.22 -29.05
C ILE A 116 -31.11 2.71 -28.73
N TYR A 117 -30.46 1.92 -29.57
CA TYR A 117 -30.29 0.47 -29.34
C TYR A 117 -29.14 0.10 -28.38
N ASP A 118 -28.22 1.04 -28.05
CA ASP A 118 -27.08 0.76 -27.14
C ASP A 118 -27.52 0.69 -25.67
N GLY A 119 -28.46 1.53 -25.27
CA GLY A 119 -28.89 1.72 -23.88
C GLY A 119 -28.12 2.84 -23.17
N ASN A 120 -28.33 2.95 -21.87
CA ASN A 120 -27.76 4.02 -21.05
C ASN A 120 -26.25 4.13 -21.19
N TYR A 121 -25.72 5.33 -21.16
CA TYR A 121 -24.30 5.62 -21.23
C TYR A 121 -23.83 6.40 -20.01
N THR A 122 -22.62 6.12 -19.54
CA THR A 122 -21.95 6.89 -18.50
C THR A 122 -20.60 7.33 -19.02
N PHE A 123 -20.40 8.63 -19.10
CA PHE A 123 -19.13 9.20 -19.49
C PHE A 123 -18.01 8.73 -18.53
N PRO A 124 -16.78 8.59 -19.02
CA PRO A 124 -15.64 8.36 -18.18
C PRO A 124 -15.55 9.37 -17.03
N SER A 125 -14.91 8.97 -15.95
CA SER A 125 -14.75 9.87 -14.81
C SER A 125 -13.57 10.80 -15.01
N GLU A 126 -13.82 12.10 -14.96
CA GLU A 126 -12.80 13.14 -15.10
C GLU A 126 -12.52 13.84 -13.77
N GLY A 127 -11.28 14.32 -13.60
CA GLY A 127 -10.90 15.24 -12.54
C GLY A 127 -11.09 16.69 -13.00
N LEU A 128 -12.21 17.29 -12.62
CA LEU A 128 -12.54 18.65 -13.03
C LEU A 128 -12.22 19.68 -11.94
N PRO A 129 -11.59 20.83 -12.26
CA PRO A 129 -11.39 21.93 -11.31
C PRO A 129 -12.71 22.58 -10.88
N ALA A 130 -12.67 23.43 -9.86
CA ALA A 130 -13.80 24.30 -9.55
C ALA A 130 -14.16 25.18 -10.77
N GLY A 131 -15.43 25.34 -11.05
CA GLY A 131 -15.88 26.11 -12.22
C GLY A 131 -17.30 25.80 -12.67
N THR A 132 -17.67 26.33 -13.82
CA THR A 132 -18.97 26.11 -14.47
C THR A 132 -18.79 25.21 -15.68
N TYR A 133 -19.68 24.26 -15.83
CA TYR A 133 -19.68 23.25 -16.88
C TYR A 133 -21.03 23.16 -17.55
N PHE A 134 -21.04 22.76 -18.81
CA PHE A 134 -22.25 22.60 -19.60
C PHE A 134 -22.30 21.19 -20.20
N ILE A 135 -23.51 20.67 -20.30
CA ILE A 135 -23.82 19.44 -21.03
C ILE A 135 -24.77 19.83 -22.14
N GLU A 136 -24.43 19.49 -23.37
CA GLU A 136 -25.30 19.63 -24.55
C GLU A 136 -25.83 18.26 -24.93
N VAL A 137 -27.12 18.18 -25.19
CA VAL A 137 -27.76 16.98 -25.74
C VAL A 137 -28.49 17.38 -27.02
N GLN A 138 -28.01 16.82 -28.15
CA GLN A 138 -28.63 17.01 -29.44
C GLN A 138 -29.31 15.72 -29.90
N GLY A 139 -30.60 15.76 -30.13
CA GLY A 139 -31.37 14.65 -30.67
C GLY A 139 -31.26 14.58 -32.19
N LEU A 140 -30.94 13.40 -32.71
CA LEU A 140 -30.79 13.14 -34.14
C LEU A 140 -31.70 11.97 -34.56
N ASP A 141 -32.34 12.13 -35.72
CA ASP A 141 -33.22 11.13 -36.30
C ASP A 141 -34.37 10.73 -35.34
N SER A 142 -34.62 9.45 -35.15
CA SER A 142 -35.70 8.97 -34.28
C SER A 142 -35.44 9.10 -32.76
N ALA A 143 -34.34 9.73 -32.35
CA ALA A 143 -34.09 10.13 -30.97
C ALA A 143 -34.92 11.38 -30.58
N CYS A 144 -35.28 12.21 -31.55
CA CYS A 144 -36.17 13.34 -31.32
C CYS A 144 -37.52 12.86 -30.78
N ASN A 145 -38.12 13.68 -29.91
CA ASN A 145 -39.38 13.41 -29.17
C ASN A 145 -39.31 12.18 -28.24
N ARG A 146 -38.10 11.72 -27.88
CA ARG A 146 -37.89 10.69 -26.86
C ARG A 146 -37.32 11.31 -25.60
N GLN A 147 -37.93 10.96 -24.47
CA GLN A 147 -37.43 11.40 -23.17
C GLN A 147 -36.09 10.74 -22.85
N TYR A 148 -35.19 11.53 -22.36
CA TYR A 148 -33.92 11.11 -21.77
C TYR A 148 -33.74 11.76 -20.38
N SER A 149 -32.66 11.43 -19.72
CA SER A 149 -32.25 12.11 -18.48
C SER A 149 -30.74 12.23 -18.41
N VAL A 150 -30.29 13.33 -17.80
CA VAL A 150 -28.90 13.65 -17.55
C VAL A 150 -28.65 13.80 -16.05
N THR A 151 -27.56 13.21 -15.57
CA THR A 151 -27.17 13.32 -14.16
C THR A 151 -25.66 13.59 -14.07
N PRO A 152 -25.20 14.81 -13.73
CA PRO A 152 -23.79 15.08 -13.44
C PRO A 152 -23.44 14.52 -12.06
N LYS A 153 -22.90 13.30 -12.01
CA LYS A 153 -22.43 12.65 -10.77
C LYS A 153 -21.10 13.24 -10.35
N CYS A 154 -21.05 13.73 -9.12
CA CYS A 154 -19.89 14.40 -8.56
C CYS A 154 -19.44 13.74 -7.26
N THR A 155 -18.14 13.55 -7.11
CA THR A 155 -17.49 13.14 -5.84
C THR A 155 -16.32 14.07 -5.60
N TYR A 156 -16.40 14.92 -4.58
CA TYR A 156 -15.31 15.80 -4.18
C TYR A 156 -14.16 14.95 -3.60
N VAL A 157 -13.00 15.01 -4.24
CA VAL A 157 -11.81 14.26 -3.84
C VAL A 157 -10.57 15.15 -3.97
N SER A 158 -9.88 15.38 -2.88
CA SER A 158 -8.71 16.27 -2.83
C SER A 158 -7.46 15.71 -3.54
N ASN A 159 -7.49 14.45 -3.94
CA ASN A 159 -6.38 13.75 -4.56
C ASN A 159 -6.69 13.23 -5.97
N TRP A 160 -7.75 13.70 -6.60
CA TRP A 160 -7.97 13.54 -8.04
C TRP A 160 -7.23 14.62 -8.80
N GLU A 161 -6.80 14.35 -10.04
CA GLU A 161 -6.16 15.34 -10.92
C GLU A 161 -7.08 16.54 -11.18
N THR A 162 -6.50 17.59 -11.72
CA THR A 162 -7.23 18.84 -12.02
C THR A 162 -6.88 19.29 -13.41
N GLU A 163 -7.82 19.14 -14.34
CA GLU A 163 -7.65 19.50 -15.73
C GLU A 163 -7.65 21.04 -15.99
N SER A 164 -6.82 21.55 -16.95
CA SER A 164 -5.89 20.78 -17.78
C SER A 164 -4.51 20.76 -17.13
N ASN A 165 -3.91 19.55 -16.98
CA ASN A 165 -2.56 19.35 -16.47
C ASN A 165 -1.61 18.81 -17.56
N ASP A 166 -1.86 19.18 -18.81
CA ASP A 166 -1.23 18.67 -20.04
C ASP A 166 0.23 19.06 -20.24
N ASP A 167 0.80 19.91 -19.40
CA ASP A 167 2.20 20.30 -19.47
C ASP A 167 2.84 20.51 -18.09
N TYR A 168 4.18 20.65 -18.06
CA TYR A 168 4.93 20.79 -16.82
C TYR A 168 4.61 22.08 -16.03
N THR A 169 4.02 23.11 -16.66
CA THR A 169 3.67 24.40 -16.03
C THR A 169 2.33 24.30 -15.28
N SER A 170 1.42 23.47 -15.79
CA SER A 170 0.11 23.17 -15.20
C SER A 170 0.11 21.90 -14.33
N ALA A 171 1.26 21.22 -14.22
CA ALA A 171 1.40 19.94 -13.53
C ALA A 171 0.86 19.93 -12.09
N ASP A 172 0.04 18.93 -11.82
CA ASP A 172 -0.58 18.71 -10.51
C ASP A 172 0.44 18.36 -9.41
N PRO A 173 0.32 18.89 -8.19
CA PRO A 173 1.27 18.61 -7.12
C PRO A 173 1.11 17.19 -6.56
N LEU A 174 2.24 16.44 -6.47
CA LEU A 174 2.33 15.16 -5.79
C LEU A 174 2.94 15.30 -4.39
N SER A 175 2.15 15.01 -3.38
CA SER A 175 2.65 14.89 -2.01
C SER A 175 3.20 13.49 -1.76
N MET A 176 4.38 13.39 -1.14
CA MET A 176 5.02 12.11 -0.82
C MET A 176 4.10 11.19 -0.01
N GLY A 177 3.89 9.97 -0.55
CA GLY A 177 3.06 8.94 0.08
C GLY A 177 1.55 9.18 -0.02
N VAL A 178 1.12 10.09 -0.88
CA VAL A 178 -0.29 10.30 -1.25
C VAL A 178 -0.46 9.87 -2.69
N THR A 179 -1.46 9.06 -2.97
CA THR A 179 -1.83 8.68 -4.33
C THR A 179 -2.66 9.80 -4.93
N ARG A 180 -2.28 10.27 -6.11
CA ARG A 180 -3.13 11.10 -6.95
C ARG A 180 -3.74 10.23 -8.04
N TYR A 181 -5.02 10.34 -8.26
CA TYR A 181 -5.75 9.59 -9.26
C TYR A 181 -6.01 10.44 -10.48
N GLY A 182 -6.06 9.80 -11.64
CA GLY A 182 -6.32 10.46 -12.91
C GLY A 182 -6.91 9.51 -13.95
N THR A 183 -7.23 10.11 -15.10
CA THR A 183 -7.69 9.44 -16.33
C THR A 183 -7.10 10.17 -17.52
N CYS A 184 -6.57 9.45 -18.51
CA CYS A 184 -6.24 10.07 -19.79
C CYS A 184 -7.47 10.03 -20.71
N ILE A 185 -7.95 11.19 -21.15
CA ILE A 185 -9.11 11.31 -22.05
C ILE A 185 -8.74 12.22 -23.21
N SER A 186 -8.52 11.64 -24.39
CA SER A 186 -8.24 12.42 -25.59
C SER A 186 -9.52 13.01 -26.17
N VAL A 187 -9.53 14.33 -26.34
CA VAL A 187 -10.63 15.09 -26.94
C VAL A 187 -10.18 15.67 -28.26
N ASN A 188 -11.00 15.52 -29.31
CA ASN A 188 -10.76 16.14 -30.62
C ASN A 188 -9.36 15.87 -31.20
N TYR A 189 -8.88 14.62 -31.15
CA TYR A 189 -7.54 14.20 -31.63
C TYR A 189 -6.35 14.82 -30.86
N SER A 190 -6.59 15.54 -29.76
CA SER A 190 -5.56 15.97 -28.83
C SER A 190 -5.30 14.85 -27.83
N ASN A 191 -4.05 14.43 -27.70
CA ASN A 191 -3.67 13.46 -26.66
C ASN A 191 -3.68 14.18 -25.32
N ASP A 192 -4.45 13.65 -24.39
CA ASP A 192 -4.40 14.01 -22.99
C ASP A 192 -3.13 13.44 -22.34
N VAL A 193 -2.36 14.30 -21.69
CA VAL A 193 -1.07 13.97 -21.08
C VAL A 193 -0.99 14.53 -19.69
N ASP A 194 -1.10 13.68 -18.71
CA ASP A 194 -1.16 14.10 -17.31
C ASP A 194 0.22 14.34 -16.72
N TRP A 195 0.47 15.55 -16.27
CA TRP A 195 1.71 15.93 -15.60
C TRP A 195 1.53 16.09 -14.09
N TYR A 196 2.41 15.43 -13.33
CA TYR A 196 2.44 15.47 -11.87
C TYR A 196 3.79 15.91 -11.37
N LYS A 197 3.85 16.86 -10.42
CA LYS A 197 5.05 17.52 -9.93
C LYS A 197 5.37 17.18 -8.48
N PHE A 198 6.62 16.83 -8.18
CA PHE A 198 7.13 16.76 -6.80
C PHE A 198 8.51 17.39 -6.66
N VAL A 199 8.84 17.82 -5.42
CA VAL A 199 10.11 18.49 -5.13
C VAL A 199 10.88 17.73 -4.07
N LEU A 200 12.17 17.54 -4.31
CA LEU A 200 13.12 16.98 -3.35
C LEU A 200 14.06 18.08 -2.84
N ASN A 201 13.94 18.42 -1.55
CA ASN A 201 14.81 19.42 -0.91
C ASN A 201 16.24 18.89 -0.64
N SER A 202 16.47 17.60 -0.75
CA SER A 202 17.78 16.94 -0.60
C SER A 202 17.82 15.62 -1.37
N SER A 203 19.03 15.17 -1.72
CA SER A 203 19.20 13.87 -2.38
C SER A 203 18.51 12.75 -1.61
N SER A 204 17.72 11.96 -2.30
CA SER A 204 16.83 10.96 -1.69
C SER A 204 16.66 9.75 -2.59
N SER A 205 16.48 8.58 -1.97
CA SER A 205 15.97 7.42 -2.70
C SER A 205 14.46 7.50 -2.79
N VAL A 206 13.92 7.37 -3.99
CA VAL A 206 12.49 7.53 -4.31
C VAL A 206 12.01 6.32 -5.12
N SER A 207 10.77 5.90 -4.90
CA SER A 207 10.03 4.98 -5.78
C SER A 207 8.75 5.66 -6.26
N VAL A 208 8.41 5.46 -7.52
CA VAL A 208 7.14 5.85 -8.12
C VAL A 208 6.32 4.60 -8.33
N THR A 209 5.07 4.59 -7.88
CA THR A 209 4.13 3.48 -8.08
C THR A 209 2.98 3.97 -8.94
N PHE A 210 2.72 3.27 -10.03
CA PHE A 210 1.56 3.43 -10.89
C PHE A 210 0.58 2.29 -10.59
N THR A 211 -0.69 2.63 -10.36
CA THR A 211 -1.74 1.67 -9.99
C THR A 211 -2.93 1.81 -10.93
N HIS A 212 -3.54 0.70 -11.31
CA HIS A 212 -4.78 0.67 -12.08
C HIS A 212 -5.54 -0.65 -11.82
N THR A 213 -6.78 -0.73 -12.26
CA THR A 213 -7.54 -1.99 -12.23
C THR A 213 -7.13 -2.85 -13.42
N LYS A 214 -6.57 -4.03 -13.13
CA LYS A 214 -6.21 -5.02 -14.15
C LYS A 214 -7.46 -5.51 -14.88
N ALA A 215 -7.38 -5.61 -16.21
CA ALA A 215 -8.44 -6.14 -17.06
C ALA A 215 -7.86 -6.91 -18.25
N SER A 216 -8.65 -7.80 -18.84
CA SER A 216 -8.37 -8.46 -20.13
C SER A 216 -8.73 -7.49 -21.26
N ALA A 217 -7.91 -6.47 -21.46
CA ALA A 217 -8.09 -5.49 -22.50
C ALA A 217 -6.72 -5.07 -23.05
N ASP A 218 -6.69 -4.75 -24.33
CA ASP A 218 -5.52 -4.15 -24.95
C ASP A 218 -5.39 -2.70 -24.47
N GLY A 219 -4.17 -2.18 -24.52
CA GLY A 219 -3.86 -0.83 -24.14
C GLY A 219 -2.82 -0.74 -23.03
N TYR A 220 -2.20 0.42 -22.96
CA TYR A 220 -1.15 0.69 -21.97
C TYR A 220 -1.07 2.18 -21.70
N TRP A 221 -0.51 2.51 -20.54
CA TRP A 221 -0.03 3.84 -20.24
C TRP A 221 1.48 3.85 -20.34
N THR A 222 2.04 4.88 -20.97
CA THR A 222 3.48 5.17 -20.89
C THR A 222 3.69 6.15 -19.76
N VAL A 223 4.44 5.74 -18.75
CA VAL A 223 4.70 6.53 -17.54
C VAL A 223 6.17 6.94 -17.52
N TYR A 224 6.46 8.22 -17.54
CA TYR A 224 7.80 8.78 -17.43
C TYR A 224 8.07 9.33 -16.05
N LEU A 225 9.29 9.20 -15.59
CA LEU A 225 9.85 9.95 -14.48
C LEU A 225 10.93 10.87 -15.04
N CYS A 226 10.77 12.17 -14.87
CA CYS A 226 11.65 13.18 -15.46
C CYS A 226 12.17 14.15 -14.41
N LYS A 227 13.40 14.65 -14.59
CA LYS A 227 13.97 15.72 -13.80
C LYS A 227 13.92 17.03 -14.56
N TYR A 228 13.39 18.09 -13.97
CA TYR A 228 13.46 19.42 -14.53
C TYR A 228 14.90 19.93 -14.55
N VAL A 229 15.39 20.37 -15.72
CA VAL A 229 16.76 20.86 -15.92
C VAL A 229 16.81 22.33 -16.32
N GLY A 230 15.67 23.02 -16.31
CA GLY A 230 15.54 24.44 -16.66
C GLY A 230 15.12 24.69 -18.11
N ASN A 231 14.71 25.93 -18.40
CA ASN A 231 14.31 26.39 -19.76
C ASN A 231 13.22 25.52 -20.43
N GLY A 232 12.26 25.02 -19.64
CA GLY A 232 11.20 24.15 -20.16
C GLY A 232 11.62 22.71 -20.46
N ASN A 233 12.86 22.33 -20.17
CA ASN A 233 13.39 21.02 -20.50
C ASN A 233 13.34 20.07 -19.28
N CYS A 234 12.98 18.83 -19.57
CA CYS A 234 13.02 17.70 -18.64
C CYS A 234 13.99 16.62 -19.11
N SER A 235 14.81 16.10 -18.22
CA SER A 235 15.71 14.98 -18.46
C SER A 235 15.05 13.71 -17.96
N GLN A 236 14.84 12.74 -18.84
CA GLN A 236 14.26 11.44 -18.49
C GLN A 236 15.16 10.69 -17.49
N VAL A 237 14.58 10.23 -16.41
CA VAL A 237 15.20 9.39 -15.38
C VAL A 237 14.85 7.94 -15.59
N ALA A 238 13.58 7.65 -15.86
CA ALA A 238 13.07 6.31 -16.14
C ALA A 238 11.75 6.40 -16.93
N TYR A 239 11.37 5.32 -17.60
CA TYR A 239 10.04 5.18 -18.20
C TYR A 239 9.58 3.73 -18.18
N LYS A 240 8.27 3.51 -18.34
CA LYS A 240 7.67 2.18 -18.43
C LYS A 240 6.31 2.23 -19.13
N ASP A 241 6.11 1.32 -20.07
CA ASP A 241 4.79 0.99 -20.60
C ASP A 241 4.11 0.02 -19.66
N VAL A 242 3.01 0.44 -19.06
CA VAL A 242 2.22 -0.35 -18.10
C VAL A 242 0.94 -0.79 -18.81
N TYR A 243 0.86 -2.08 -19.14
CA TYR A 243 -0.28 -2.63 -19.87
C TYR A 243 -1.48 -2.85 -18.92
N VAL A 244 -2.68 -2.67 -19.44
CA VAL A 244 -3.94 -2.91 -18.72
C VAL A 244 -4.00 -4.35 -18.18
N SER A 245 -3.39 -5.31 -18.90
CA SER A 245 -3.30 -6.71 -18.53
C SER A 245 -2.27 -7.03 -17.44
N ASP A 246 -1.29 -6.14 -17.15
CA ASP A 246 -0.18 -6.43 -16.25
C ASP A 246 -0.51 -6.18 -14.77
N GLY A 247 -1.29 -5.16 -14.48
CA GLY A 247 -1.55 -4.68 -13.12
C GLY A 247 -0.54 -3.62 -12.67
N ASN A 248 -0.54 -3.31 -11.37
CA ASN A 248 0.25 -2.23 -10.80
C ASN A 248 1.75 -2.38 -11.05
N TYR A 249 2.43 -1.26 -11.32
CA TYR A 249 3.87 -1.22 -11.51
C TYR A 249 4.54 -0.26 -10.52
N THR A 250 5.68 -0.67 -9.98
CA THR A 250 6.53 0.20 -9.16
C THR A 250 7.91 0.31 -9.81
N PHE A 251 8.29 1.51 -10.16
CA PHE A 251 9.63 1.78 -10.69
C PHE A 251 10.70 1.33 -9.71
N PRO A 252 11.82 0.76 -10.20
CA PRO A 252 12.98 0.51 -9.36
C PRO A 252 13.37 1.77 -8.59
N THR A 253 13.81 1.61 -7.36
CA THR A 253 14.23 2.73 -6.52
C THR A 253 15.30 3.56 -7.20
N GLN A 254 15.04 4.84 -7.39
CA GLN A 254 15.94 5.81 -7.97
C GLN A 254 16.65 6.62 -6.87
N GLY A 255 17.97 6.79 -7.00
CA GLY A 255 18.74 7.76 -6.21
C GLY A 255 18.67 9.12 -6.90
N LEU A 256 17.80 10.00 -6.42
CA LEU A 256 17.56 11.31 -7.03
C LEU A 256 18.28 12.43 -6.24
N SER A 257 18.88 13.39 -6.94
CA SER A 257 19.43 14.63 -6.32
C SER A 257 18.32 15.56 -5.85
N ALA A 258 18.65 16.63 -5.11
CA ALA A 258 17.70 17.71 -4.86
C ALA A 258 17.24 18.33 -6.18
N GLY A 259 15.98 18.76 -6.28
CA GLY A 259 15.40 19.39 -7.47
C GLY A 259 13.92 19.10 -7.66
N THR A 260 13.38 19.61 -8.76
CA THR A 260 12.00 19.39 -9.20
C THR A 260 11.96 18.21 -10.15
N TYR A 261 10.94 17.38 -10.00
CA TYR A 261 10.70 16.19 -10.79
C TYR A 261 9.25 16.12 -11.23
N PHE A 262 9.02 15.47 -12.34
CA PHE A 262 7.69 15.21 -12.88
C PHE A 262 7.47 13.73 -13.12
N VAL A 263 6.23 13.29 -12.92
CA VAL A 263 5.72 12.06 -13.48
C VAL A 263 4.74 12.46 -14.57
N GLU A 264 4.95 11.93 -15.78
CA GLU A 264 4.16 12.21 -16.96
C GLU A 264 3.50 10.91 -17.40
N VAL A 265 2.22 10.95 -17.69
CA VAL A 265 1.41 9.78 -18.02
C VAL A 265 0.72 10.00 -19.35
N TYR A 266 0.98 9.11 -20.31
CA TYR A 266 0.29 9.03 -21.59
C TYR A 266 -0.60 7.80 -21.63
N GLY A 267 -1.85 7.97 -22.00
CA GLY A 267 -2.76 6.87 -22.25
C GLY A 267 -2.85 6.50 -23.72
N SER A 268 -2.79 5.21 -24.07
CA SER A 268 -3.16 4.74 -25.40
C SER A 268 -4.69 4.78 -25.57
N ASN A 269 -5.19 4.73 -26.82
CA ASN A 269 -6.64 4.79 -27.11
C ASN A 269 -7.49 3.82 -26.27
N SER A 270 -6.99 2.63 -26.00
CA SER A 270 -7.71 1.61 -25.19
C SER A 270 -7.68 1.87 -23.68
N THR A 271 -6.96 2.90 -23.22
CA THR A 271 -6.94 3.32 -21.81
C THR A 271 -7.79 4.55 -21.54
N GLN A 272 -8.46 5.08 -22.55
CA GLN A 272 -9.34 6.24 -22.43
C GLN A 272 -10.36 6.07 -21.31
N GLY A 273 -10.44 7.05 -20.42
CA GLY A 273 -11.34 7.06 -19.27
C GLY A 273 -11.08 5.99 -18.20
N ARG A 274 -10.00 5.19 -18.31
CA ARG A 274 -9.60 4.25 -17.27
C ARG A 274 -8.85 4.96 -16.15
N GLN A 275 -9.36 4.82 -14.95
CA GLN A 275 -8.71 5.37 -13.77
C GLN A 275 -7.36 4.72 -13.51
N TYR A 276 -6.36 5.54 -13.26
CA TYR A 276 -5.06 5.15 -12.70
C TYR A 276 -4.74 5.94 -11.43
N GLY A 277 -3.64 5.62 -10.76
CA GLY A 277 -3.13 6.37 -9.63
C GLY A 277 -1.62 6.44 -9.63
N VAL A 278 -1.06 7.60 -9.32
CA VAL A 278 0.37 7.84 -9.17
C VAL A 278 0.72 8.13 -7.72
N THR A 279 1.72 7.41 -7.20
CA THR A 279 2.20 7.61 -5.83
C THR A 279 3.72 7.71 -5.83
N VAL A 280 4.26 8.79 -5.27
CA VAL A 280 5.70 8.96 -5.06
C VAL A 280 6.03 8.75 -3.60
N ASN A 281 6.97 7.84 -3.30
CA ASN A 281 7.37 7.51 -1.94
C ASN A 281 8.88 7.67 -1.73
N TYR A 282 9.29 8.06 -0.52
CA TYR A 282 10.66 7.83 -0.11
C TYR A 282 10.91 6.33 0.01
N ALA A 283 11.86 5.82 -0.77
CA ALA A 283 12.23 4.43 -0.71
C ALA A 283 13.18 4.19 0.47
N VAL A 284 12.87 3.18 1.26
CA VAL A 284 13.71 2.73 2.37
C VAL A 284 14.02 1.26 2.15
N GLY A 285 15.31 0.95 2.02
CA GLY A 285 15.74 -0.43 1.83
C GLY A 285 15.37 -1.33 3.01
N LYS A 286 15.07 -2.59 2.72
CA LYS A 286 14.82 -3.62 3.73
C LYS A 286 16.09 -3.91 4.53
N PRO A 287 16.04 -4.04 5.88
CA PRO A 287 17.20 -4.40 6.69
C PRO A 287 17.83 -5.73 6.23
N GLY A 288 19.12 -5.68 5.89
CA GLY A 288 19.85 -6.87 5.43
C GLY A 288 20.38 -7.71 6.60
N LYS A 289 20.72 -8.99 6.34
CA LYS A 289 21.41 -9.89 7.28
C LYS A 289 20.81 -9.88 8.70
N PHE A 290 19.47 -9.99 8.81
CA PHE A 290 18.78 -10.05 10.10
C PHE A 290 19.18 -11.36 10.79
N ARG A 291 19.86 -11.28 11.95
CA ARG A 291 20.51 -12.41 12.62
C ARG A 291 20.51 -12.27 14.14
N VAL A 292 20.83 -13.37 14.81
CA VAL A 292 21.19 -13.38 16.23
C VAL A 292 22.69 -13.15 16.36
N SER A 293 23.12 -12.06 16.96
CA SER A 293 24.54 -11.76 17.24
C SER A 293 25.02 -12.35 18.56
N SER A 294 24.13 -12.55 19.53
CA SER A 294 24.46 -13.22 20.82
C SER A 294 23.22 -13.91 21.40
N ARG A 295 23.45 -15.05 22.06
CA ARG A 295 22.42 -15.88 22.68
C ARG A 295 22.71 -16.08 24.16
N GLY A 296 21.75 -15.75 25.02
CA GLY A 296 21.67 -16.18 26.41
C GLY A 296 20.62 -17.28 26.61
N SER A 297 20.44 -17.73 27.85
CA SER A 297 19.32 -18.61 28.23
C SER A 297 18.00 -17.83 28.39
N ASN A 298 18.08 -16.53 28.71
CA ASN A 298 16.94 -15.66 28.91
C ASN A 298 16.96 -14.41 28.01
N SER A 299 17.84 -14.36 27.01
CA SER A 299 17.99 -13.20 26.12
C SER A 299 18.49 -13.56 24.74
N LEU A 300 18.15 -12.71 23.77
CA LEU A 300 18.63 -12.76 22.38
C LEU A 300 19.06 -11.35 21.98
N LYS A 301 20.31 -11.18 21.54
CA LYS A 301 20.75 -9.95 20.87
C LYS A 301 20.54 -10.14 19.36
N LEU A 302 19.59 -9.36 18.83
CA LEU A 302 19.25 -9.32 17.40
C LEU A 302 20.07 -8.23 16.74
N ALA A 303 20.48 -8.44 15.49
CA ALA A 303 21.24 -7.47 14.72
C ALA A 303 20.90 -7.56 13.23
N TRP A 304 21.04 -6.46 12.52
CA TRP A 304 20.80 -6.32 11.09
C TRP A 304 21.74 -5.31 10.46
N ASN A 305 21.83 -5.30 9.13
CA ASN A 305 22.59 -4.30 8.41
C ASN A 305 21.70 -3.10 8.10
N LYS A 306 22.27 -1.89 8.19
CA LYS A 306 21.61 -0.63 7.84
C LYS A 306 21.43 -0.55 6.32
N PRO A 307 20.20 -0.43 5.81
CA PRO A 307 19.96 -0.07 4.41
C PRO A 307 20.14 1.43 4.20
N ALA A 308 20.32 1.82 2.92
CA ALA A 308 20.36 3.22 2.53
C ALA A 308 19.08 3.97 2.95
N GLY A 309 19.22 5.24 3.34
CA GLY A 309 18.10 6.11 3.71
C GLY A 309 17.46 5.83 5.08
N ALA A 310 17.83 4.77 5.80
CA ALA A 310 17.22 4.45 7.09
C ALA A 310 17.63 5.42 8.21
N THR A 311 16.65 6.00 8.90
CA THR A 311 16.83 6.82 10.12
C THR A 311 16.51 6.04 11.39
N GLY A 312 15.79 4.92 11.30
CA GLY A 312 15.47 4.06 12.42
C GLY A 312 14.83 2.74 12.01
N TYR A 313 14.43 1.94 13.00
CA TYR A 313 13.92 0.59 12.81
C TYR A 313 12.75 0.30 13.75
N GLN A 314 11.76 -0.41 13.23
CA GLN A 314 10.68 -0.99 14.03
C GLN A 314 10.87 -2.50 14.09
N LEU A 315 11.05 -3.02 15.32
CA LEU A 315 11.18 -4.45 15.61
C LEU A 315 9.89 -4.96 16.21
N GLN A 316 9.42 -6.11 15.73
CA GLN A 316 8.22 -6.78 16.23
C GLN A 316 8.50 -8.25 16.56
N ARG A 317 7.74 -8.80 17.50
CA ARG A 317 7.72 -10.23 17.85
C ARG A 317 6.35 -10.82 17.56
N LYS A 318 6.31 -12.03 17.02
CA LYS A 318 5.07 -12.80 16.85
C LYS A 318 4.49 -13.19 18.20
N SER A 319 3.20 -12.95 18.41
CA SER A 319 2.44 -13.32 19.61
C SER A 319 1.08 -13.88 19.14
N GLY A 320 0.89 -15.19 19.27
CA GLY A 320 -0.22 -15.88 18.61
C GLY A 320 -0.15 -15.72 17.09
N ASN A 321 -1.23 -15.31 16.47
CA ASN A 321 -1.32 -15.09 15.02
C ASN A 321 -0.89 -13.66 14.58
N SER A 322 -0.61 -12.75 15.52
CA SER A 322 -0.26 -11.36 15.24
C SER A 322 1.19 -11.02 15.58
N TYR A 323 1.66 -9.85 15.12
CA TYR A 323 2.94 -9.27 15.49
C TYR A 323 2.74 -8.05 16.38
N LYS A 324 3.39 -8.04 17.53
CA LYS A 324 3.38 -6.89 18.46
C LYS A 324 4.72 -6.14 18.40
N THR A 325 4.67 -4.81 18.42
CA THR A 325 5.87 -3.98 18.46
C THR A 325 6.62 -4.23 19.76
N LEU A 326 7.89 -4.60 19.62
CA LEU A 326 8.81 -4.87 20.70
C LEU A 326 9.66 -3.64 21.03
N ALA A 327 10.11 -2.94 19.98
CA ALA A 327 10.91 -1.72 20.11
C ALA A 327 10.93 -0.92 18.81
N THR A 328 11.14 0.39 18.95
CA THR A 328 11.56 1.31 17.87
C THR A 328 12.94 1.85 18.26
N VAL A 329 13.94 1.66 17.38
CA VAL A 329 15.33 1.96 17.68
C VAL A 329 16.02 2.67 16.52
N LYS A 330 17.03 3.51 16.81
CA LYS A 330 17.89 4.14 15.79
C LYS A 330 19.09 3.26 15.40
N GLY A 331 19.54 2.40 16.31
CA GLY A 331 20.67 1.49 16.10
C GLY A 331 20.31 0.22 15.35
N THR A 332 21.30 -0.53 14.89
CA THR A 332 21.17 -1.75 14.10
C THR A 332 21.15 -3.04 14.95
N SER A 333 20.88 -2.92 16.23
CA SER A 333 20.73 -4.08 17.14
C SER A 333 19.78 -3.80 18.29
N TYR A 334 19.22 -4.88 18.84
CA TYR A 334 18.35 -4.84 20.03
C TYR A 334 18.53 -6.11 20.87
N THR A 335 18.54 -5.95 22.19
CA THR A 335 18.61 -7.10 23.10
C THR A 335 17.24 -7.34 23.75
N HIS A 336 16.59 -8.43 23.37
CA HIS A 336 15.35 -8.88 23.98
C HIS A 336 15.68 -9.75 25.19
N LYS A 337 15.24 -9.32 26.37
CA LYS A 337 15.43 -10.00 27.69
C LYS A 337 14.12 -10.64 28.18
N GLY A 338 14.19 -11.40 29.28
CA GLY A 338 13.02 -12.04 29.89
C GLY A 338 12.47 -13.23 29.10
N LEU A 339 13.30 -13.89 28.30
CA LEU A 339 12.91 -14.99 27.47
C LEU A 339 13.02 -16.34 28.20
N THR A 340 12.16 -17.29 27.81
CA THR A 340 12.24 -18.68 28.31
C THR A 340 13.43 -19.40 27.69
N ALA A 341 14.17 -20.14 28.50
CA ALA A 341 15.34 -20.91 28.07
C ALA A 341 14.96 -22.02 27.07
N GLY A 342 15.73 -22.16 25.99
CA GLY A 342 15.55 -23.16 24.93
C GLY A 342 14.29 -22.93 24.07
N ALA A 343 13.56 -21.85 24.26
CA ALA A 343 12.35 -21.51 23.51
C ALA A 343 12.67 -20.79 22.17
N GLY A 344 11.79 -20.96 21.20
CA GLY A 344 11.84 -20.28 19.90
C GLY A 344 10.97 -19.04 19.87
N TYR A 345 11.44 -18.00 19.17
CA TYR A 345 10.75 -16.72 19.01
C TYR A 345 10.89 -16.23 17.58
N THR A 346 9.78 -15.83 16.98
CA THR A 346 9.78 -15.27 15.61
C THR A 346 9.71 -13.76 15.70
N TYR A 347 10.61 -13.11 14.96
CA TYR A 347 10.76 -11.68 14.89
C TYR A 347 10.64 -11.19 13.45
N ARG A 348 10.26 -9.91 13.31
CA ARG A 348 10.43 -9.15 12.07
C ARG A 348 10.95 -7.77 12.37
N VAL A 349 11.74 -7.23 11.46
CA VAL A 349 12.29 -5.87 11.54
C VAL A 349 12.08 -5.17 10.21
N ARG A 350 11.70 -3.89 10.24
CA ARG A 350 11.70 -3.00 9.07
C ARG A 350 12.45 -1.71 9.40
N ALA A 351 13.05 -1.11 8.39
CA ALA A 351 13.62 0.22 8.50
C ALA A 351 12.53 1.28 8.27
N TYR A 352 12.77 2.49 8.74
CA TYR A 352 12.00 3.67 8.36
C TYR A 352 12.92 4.87 8.14
N ARG A 353 12.42 5.81 7.32
CA ARG A 353 12.96 7.16 7.13
C ARG A 353 11.93 8.16 7.63
N THR A 354 12.37 9.10 8.48
CA THR A 354 11.50 10.19 8.93
C THR A 354 11.80 11.42 8.09
N VAL A 355 10.78 12.00 7.47
CA VAL A 355 10.83 13.26 6.72
C VAL A 355 9.59 14.07 7.08
N GLY A 356 9.77 15.35 7.47
CA GLY A 356 8.66 16.21 7.89
C GLY A 356 7.80 15.62 9.02
N GLY A 357 8.40 14.88 9.96
CA GLY A 357 7.68 14.20 11.05
C GLY A 357 6.97 12.90 10.67
N LYS A 358 6.83 12.57 9.38
CA LYS A 358 6.20 11.35 8.87
C LYS A 358 7.22 10.24 8.64
N ASN A 359 6.87 9.00 9.00
CA ASN A 359 7.72 7.82 8.81
C ASN A 359 7.31 7.05 7.54
N TYR A 360 8.28 6.83 6.65
CA TYR A 360 8.18 5.97 5.46
C TYR A 360 8.89 4.66 5.73
N TYR A 361 8.21 3.53 5.56
CA TYR A 361 8.68 2.22 6.00
C TYR A 361 9.12 1.33 4.85
N SER A 362 10.15 0.52 5.10
CA SER A 362 10.57 -0.57 4.22
C SER A 362 9.67 -1.81 4.38
N GLY A 363 9.87 -2.79 3.50
CA GLY A 363 9.39 -4.15 3.71
C GLY A 363 10.01 -4.81 4.96
N TRP A 364 9.40 -5.89 5.46
CA TRP A 364 9.84 -6.62 6.65
C TRP A 364 10.92 -7.66 6.33
N ALA A 365 11.94 -7.74 7.19
CA ALA A 365 12.85 -8.89 7.28
C ALA A 365 12.41 -9.79 8.44
N TYR A 366 12.41 -11.11 8.23
CA TYR A 366 11.89 -12.10 9.19
C TYR A 366 12.99 -13.03 9.69
N MET A 367 12.85 -13.49 10.93
CA MET A 367 13.76 -14.50 11.51
C MET A 367 13.09 -15.22 12.68
N THR A 368 13.33 -16.54 12.78
CA THR A 368 13.06 -17.32 14.00
C THR A 368 14.36 -17.61 14.72
N ALA A 369 14.40 -17.33 16.01
CA ALA A 369 15.57 -17.49 16.85
C ALA A 369 15.25 -18.25 18.13
N TYR A 370 16.22 -18.98 18.65
CA TYR A 370 16.08 -19.79 19.86
C TYR A 370 17.07 -19.33 20.91
N THR A 371 16.65 -19.25 22.17
CA THR A 371 17.53 -19.06 23.32
C THR A 371 18.35 -20.31 23.61
N LYS A 372 19.45 -20.18 24.36
CA LYS A 372 20.16 -21.32 24.91
C LYS A 372 19.30 -22.05 25.93
N PRO A 373 19.37 -23.38 26.04
CA PRO A 373 18.80 -24.10 27.17
C PRO A 373 19.39 -23.61 28.51
N ALA A 374 18.64 -23.80 29.58
CA ALA A 374 19.11 -23.48 30.93
C ALA A 374 20.28 -24.39 31.34
N THR A 375 21.10 -23.88 32.25
CA THR A 375 22.24 -24.64 32.82
C THR A 375 21.71 -25.71 33.79
N PRO A 376 22.07 -27.01 33.61
CA PRO A 376 21.71 -28.03 34.55
C PRO A 376 22.55 -27.92 35.83
N ASN A 377 21.99 -28.36 36.94
CA ASN A 377 22.74 -28.53 38.20
C ASN A 377 23.07 -30.01 38.40
N LEU A 378 24.35 -30.34 38.36
CA LEU A 378 24.85 -31.71 38.64
C LEU A 378 24.77 -31.96 40.15
N THR A 379 23.83 -32.80 40.57
CA THR A 379 23.49 -32.99 41.99
C THR A 379 24.25 -34.15 42.65
N GLY A 380 24.60 -35.18 41.86
CA GLY A 380 25.27 -36.36 42.42
C GLY A 380 26.21 -37.07 41.46
N LEU A 381 27.25 -37.69 42.02
CA LEU A 381 28.07 -38.71 41.41
C LEU A 381 28.20 -39.89 42.37
N SER A 382 27.95 -41.11 41.92
CA SER A 382 28.14 -42.32 42.69
C SER A 382 28.90 -43.38 41.88
N ALA A 383 29.95 -43.93 42.46
CA ALA A 383 30.66 -45.09 41.87
C ALA A 383 30.01 -46.38 42.38
N THR A 384 29.75 -47.32 41.47
CA THR A 384 29.22 -48.65 41.83
C THR A 384 30.32 -49.53 42.38
N LYS A 385 29.97 -50.40 43.35
CA LYS A 385 30.94 -51.34 43.99
C LYS A 385 31.51 -52.37 42.99
N SER A 386 30.79 -52.67 41.90
CA SER A 386 31.22 -53.61 40.85
C SER A 386 30.98 -52.98 39.47
N GLY A 387 31.84 -53.39 38.49
CA GLY A 387 31.59 -53.10 37.05
C GLY A 387 32.11 -51.76 36.53
N HIS A 388 33.04 -51.11 37.26
CA HIS A 388 33.74 -49.93 36.75
C HIS A 388 32.80 -48.82 36.19
N LYS A 389 31.68 -48.54 36.91
CA LYS A 389 30.62 -47.62 36.48
C LYS A 389 30.53 -46.43 37.40
N ILE A 390 30.21 -45.26 36.84
CA ILE A 390 29.90 -44.05 37.61
C ILE A 390 28.56 -43.49 37.13
N LYS A 391 27.60 -43.33 38.05
CA LYS A 391 26.31 -42.69 37.76
C LYS A 391 26.39 -41.20 38.08
N ALA A 392 26.08 -40.38 37.11
CA ALA A 392 25.86 -38.93 37.25
C ALA A 392 24.37 -38.63 37.31
N THR A 393 23.96 -37.72 38.21
CA THR A 393 22.58 -37.26 38.36
C THR A 393 22.53 -35.74 38.38
N TRP A 394 21.53 -35.17 37.76
CA TRP A 394 21.34 -33.71 37.65
C TRP A 394 19.85 -33.32 37.75
N LYS A 395 19.59 -32.07 38.09
CA LYS A 395 18.22 -31.53 38.06
C LYS A 395 17.78 -31.30 36.62
N LYS A 396 16.52 -31.66 36.32
CA LYS A 396 15.87 -31.32 35.05
C LYS A 396 15.97 -29.79 34.85
N VAL A 397 16.35 -29.34 33.66
CA VAL A 397 16.39 -27.89 33.33
C VAL A 397 14.98 -27.34 33.12
N GLY A 398 14.77 -26.08 33.50
CA GLY A 398 13.57 -25.33 33.16
C GLY A 398 13.56 -24.95 31.65
N GLY A 399 12.38 -24.55 31.17
CA GLY A 399 12.20 -24.20 29.76
C GLY A 399 12.21 -25.44 28.84
N SER A 400 12.90 -25.37 27.69
CA SER A 400 12.91 -26.43 26.69
C SER A 400 14.33 -26.92 26.38
N ALA A 401 14.53 -28.24 26.38
CA ALA A 401 15.76 -28.90 25.97
C ALA A 401 15.44 -30.18 25.19
N SER A 402 16.30 -30.58 24.25
CA SER A 402 16.21 -31.84 23.54
C SER A 402 16.96 -32.98 24.27
N GLY A 403 17.81 -32.61 25.21
CA GLY A 403 18.59 -33.57 26.01
C GLY A 403 19.81 -32.95 26.66
N TYR A 404 20.75 -33.80 27.06
CA TYR A 404 21.96 -33.41 27.78
C TYR A 404 23.22 -34.01 27.15
N GLN A 405 24.32 -33.30 27.31
CA GLN A 405 25.65 -33.75 26.97
C GLN A 405 26.51 -33.84 28.24
N ILE A 406 27.14 -34.96 28.48
CA ILE A 406 27.95 -35.24 29.64
C ILE A 406 29.41 -35.39 29.21
N TYR A 407 30.32 -34.72 29.91
CA TYR A 407 31.77 -34.86 29.73
C TYR A 407 32.39 -35.49 30.96
N TRP A 408 33.29 -36.47 30.72
CA TRP A 408 34.05 -37.18 31.71
C TRP A 408 35.53 -36.96 31.44
N ALA A 409 36.32 -36.60 32.48
CA ALA A 409 37.75 -36.34 32.35
C ALA A 409 38.51 -36.83 33.57
N LYS A 410 39.84 -37.06 33.42
CA LYS A 410 40.75 -37.38 34.52
C LYS A 410 41.29 -36.15 35.25
N ASP A 411 41.01 -34.94 34.76
CA ASP A 411 41.44 -33.67 35.33
C ASP A 411 40.28 -32.65 35.43
N LYS A 412 40.39 -31.72 36.39
CA LYS A 412 39.37 -30.70 36.67
C LYS A 412 39.12 -29.74 35.50
N ASN A 413 40.11 -29.53 34.67
CA ASN A 413 40.04 -28.56 33.56
C ASN A 413 39.56 -29.24 32.23
N PHE A 414 39.27 -30.53 32.26
CA PHE A 414 38.82 -31.30 31.10
C PHE A 414 39.80 -31.32 29.93
N LYS A 415 41.11 -31.23 30.20
CA LYS A 415 42.18 -31.39 29.20
C LYS A 415 42.41 -32.88 28.88
N LYS A 416 42.25 -33.77 29.88
CA LYS A 416 42.38 -35.23 29.72
C LYS A 416 40.99 -35.88 29.66
N MET A 417 40.31 -35.67 28.52
CA MET A 417 38.95 -36.21 28.25
C MET A 417 38.98 -37.74 28.22
N VAL A 418 38.01 -38.38 28.84
CA VAL A 418 37.78 -39.82 28.83
C VAL A 418 36.62 -40.21 27.92
N SER A 419 35.53 -39.49 28.04
CA SER A 419 34.30 -39.77 27.28
C SER A 419 33.42 -38.52 27.15
N LYS A 420 32.65 -38.51 26.06
CA LYS A 420 31.67 -37.52 25.71
C LYS A 420 30.38 -38.23 25.30
N THR A 421 29.33 -38.05 26.06
CA THR A 421 28.07 -38.76 25.85
C THR A 421 26.92 -37.76 25.65
N THR A 422 26.02 -38.09 24.73
CA THR A 422 24.78 -37.34 24.53
C THR A 422 23.58 -38.21 24.93
N VAL A 423 22.70 -37.66 25.75
CA VAL A 423 21.47 -38.31 26.23
C VAL A 423 20.28 -37.52 25.71
N SER A 424 19.41 -38.17 24.94
CA SER A 424 18.21 -37.58 24.40
C SER A 424 17.09 -37.57 25.43
N GLY A 425 16.28 -36.50 25.41
CA GLY A 425 15.12 -36.29 26.27
C GLY A 425 15.40 -35.41 27.50
N GLN A 426 14.63 -34.32 27.63
CA GLN A 426 14.74 -33.40 28.77
C GLN A 426 14.45 -34.01 30.14
N LYS A 427 13.61 -35.08 30.17
CA LYS A 427 13.23 -35.81 31.40
C LYS A 427 14.35 -36.77 31.86
N LYS A 428 15.35 -37.08 31.06
CA LYS A 428 16.47 -37.92 31.45
C LYS A 428 17.44 -37.13 32.32
N THR A 429 17.45 -37.43 33.61
CA THR A 429 18.22 -36.66 34.63
C THR A 429 19.35 -37.46 35.23
N SER A 430 19.69 -38.61 34.65
CA SER A 430 20.85 -39.38 35.04
C SER A 430 21.44 -40.16 33.87
N TYR A 431 22.71 -40.51 33.99
CA TYR A 431 23.40 -41.37 33.06
C TYR A 431 24.52 -42.14 33.77
N THR A 432 24.66 -43.44 33.50
CA THR A 432 25.70 -44.30 34.04
C THR A 432 26.77 -44.55 32.95
N GLY A 433 27.93 -43.92 33.12
CA GLY A 433 29.11 -44.16 32.33
C GLY A 433 29.74 -45.51 32.75
N LYS A 434 30.49 -46.15 31.82
CA LYS A 434 31.15 -47.45 31.99
C LYS A 434 32.65 -47.33 31.70
N ASN A 435 33.41 -48.36 32.02
CA ASN A 435 34.86 -48.55 31.71
C ASN A 435 35.77 -47.53 32.43
N PHE A 436 35.46 -47.21 33.68
CA PHE A 436 36.33 -46.37 34.50
C PHE A 436 37.36 -47.23 35.23
N THR A 437 38.62 -46.79 35.28
CA THR A 437 39.69 -47.51 35.98
C THR A 437 39.53 -47.40 37.49
N LYS A 438 39.47 -48.52 38.19
CA LYS A 438 39.40 -48.61 39.67
C LYS A 438 40.47 -47.74 40.33
N GLY A 439 40.14 -47.05 41.38
CA GLY A 439 41.05 -46.22 42.14
C GLY A 439 41.38 -44.84 41.53
N LYS A 440 41.04 -44.59 40.26
CA LYS A 440 41.25 -43.29 39.62
C LYS A 440 40.10 -42.30 39.90
N ARG A 441 40.43 -40.99 39.95
CA ARG A 441 39.48 -39.93 40.15
C ARG A 441 38.99 -39.45 38.79
N TYR A 442 37.67 -39.21 38.67
CA TYR A 442 37.03 -38.70 37.44
C TYR A 442 36.21 -37.46 37.77
N TYR A 443 36.28 -36.47 36.88
CA TYR A 443 35.58 -35.21 36.93
C TYR A 443 34.46 -35.23 35.88
N VAL A 444 33.28 -34.68 36.23
CA VAL A 444 32.07 -34.68 35.36
C VAL A 444 31.46 -33.33 35.33
N LYS A 445 31.01 -32.92 34.15
CA LYS A 445 30.13 -31.78 33.91
C LYS A 445 29.07 -32.14 32.89
N VAL A 446 27.91 -31.45 32.98
CA VAL A 446 26.75 -31.69 32.13
C VAL A 446 26.29 -30.37 31.55
N ARG A 447 25.82 -30.34 30.31
CA ARG A 447 25.11 -29.23 29.73
C ARG A 447 23.87 -29.71 29.00
N ALA A 448 22.82 -28.87 28.96
CA ALA A 448 21.64 -29.13 28.16
C ALA A 448 21.89 -28.69 26.69
N TYR A 449 21.18 -29.31 25.76
CA TYR A 449 21.15 -28.88 24.37
C TYR A 449 19.71 -28.82 23.83
N LYS A 450 19.50 -27.96 22.82
CA LYS A 450 18.28 -27.88 22.00
C LYS A 450 18.66 -28.16 20.56
N THR A 451 17.98 -29.11 19.91
CA THR A 451 18.13 -29.35 18.48
C THR A 451 17.16 -28.49 17.70
N VAL A 452 17.65 -27.77 16.72
CA VAL A 452 16.88 -26.91 15.81
C VAL A 452 17.41 -27.15 14.40
N ASN A 453 16.59 -27.61 13.49
CA ASN A 453 16.96 -27.92 12.11
C ASN A 453 18.24 -28.78 12.03
N GLY A 454 18.32 -29.87 12.81
CA GLY A 454 19.46 -30.75 12.89
C GLY A 454 20.65 -30.26 13.73
N ASN A 455 20.76 -28.95 13.98
CA ASN A 455 21.88 -28.35 14.70
C ASN A 455 21.60 -28.24 16.21
N LYS A 456 22.63 -28.47 17.05
CA LYS A 456 22.54 -28.39 18.50
C LYS A 456 22.98 -27.03 19.01
N ILE A 457 22.04 -26.35 19.71
CA ILE A 457 22.33 -25.15 20.51
C ILE A 457 22.61 -25.62 21.93
N TYR A 458 23.82 -25.38 22.43
CA TYR A 458 24.23 -25.81 23.77
C TYR A 458 24.01 -24.70 24.81
N GLY A 459 23.53 -25.08 25.98
CA GLY A 459 23.55 -24.30 27.21
C GLY A 459 24.94 -24.22 27.83
N ALA A 460 25.04 -23.49 28.93
CA ALA A 460 26.25 -23.46 29.74
C ALA A 460 26.48 -24.79 30.46
N TRP A 461 27.73 -25.05 30.81
CA TRP A 461 28.11 -26.21 31.61
C TRP A 461 27.62 -26.05 33.06
N SER A 462 27.25 -27.19 33.69
CA SER A 462 26.97 -27.30 35.11
C SER A 462 28.19 -26.98 35.99
N ASN A 463 28.01 -26.96 37.26
CA ASN A 463 29.08 -27.20 38.23
C ASN A 463 29.81 -28.51 37.92
N VAL A 464 31.10 -28.58 38.27
CA VAL A 464 31.93 -29.79 38.17
C VAL A 464 31.87 -30.54 39.46
N ARG A 465 31.68 -31.88 39.38
CA ARG A 465 31.82 -32.80 40.51
C ARG A 465 32.86 -33.85 40.17
N ASN A 466 33.39 -34.50 41.21
CA ASN A 466 34.33 -35.60 41.03
C ASN A 466 34.00 -36.76 41.95
N VAL A 467 34.48 -37.97 41.59
CA VAL A 467 34.37 -39.21 42.39
C VAL A 467 35.53 -40.11 42.05
N LYS A 468 35.96 -40.93 43.02
CA LYS A 468 36.93 -42.01 42.82
C LYS A 468 36.19 -43.27 42.38
N ALA A 469 36.58 -43.87 41.23
CA ALA A 469 35.97 -45.10 40.80
C ALA A 469 36.32 -46.26 41.77
N LYS A 470 35.33 -47.09 42.05
CA LYS A 470 35.43 -48.22 43.00
C LYS A 470 35.74 -49.50 42.24
#